data_a8b673340130ab983f7fa4650d2e05b6
#
_entry.id   a8b673340130ab983f7fa4650d2e05b6
#
_cell.length_a   1.000
_cell.length_b   1.000
_cell.length_c   1.000
_cell.angle_alpha   90.00
_cell.angle_beta   90.00
_cell.angle_gamma   90.00
#
_symmetry.space_group_name_H-M   'P 1'
#
loop_
_entity.id
_entity.type
_entity.pdbx_description
1 polymer ?
#
loop_
_entity_poly.entity_id
_entity_poly.type
_entity_poly.pdbx_seq_one_letter_code
_entity_poly.pdbx_strand_id
1 'polypeptide(L)'
;GHLPLVKGADLLTEPMVQWVVPTIPSLYVTAVRITSNSLKKITLDPRLLRGDFLAASSQHTSVNAAGEEGDTTTWYLVSDQPFDEVSP
;
A
#
# COMPACT_ATOMS: atom_id res chain seq x y z
N GLY A 1 13.02 -3.60 -1.71
CA GLY A 1 12.45 -4.62 -2.52
C GLY A 1 12.44 -4.29 -3.99
N HIS A 2 12.42 -5.31 -4.79
CA HIS A 2 12.53 -5.19 -6.25
C HIS A 2 11.21 -5.50 -6.97
N LEU A 3 10.21 -6.00 -6.25
CA LEU A 3 8.91 -6.33 -6.82
C LEU A 3 7.89 -5.22 -6.52
N PRO A 4 6.92 -5.00 -7.41
CA PRO A 4 5.81 -4.11 -7.10
C PRO A 4 5.07 -4.56 -5.85
N LEU A 5 4.61 -3.60 -5.05
CA LEU A 5 3.88 -3.87 -3.82
C LEU A 5 2.56 -4.62 -4.07
N VAL A 6 1.89 -4.31 -5.16
CA VAL A 6 0.61 -4.93 -5.53
C VAL A 6 0.80 -5.78 -6.78
N LYS A 7 0.55 -7.08 -6.63
CA LYS A 7 0.72 -8.04 -7.72
C LYS A 7 -0.27 -7.76 -8.86
N GLY A 8 0.23 -7.70 -10.09
CA GLY A 8 -0.58 -7.62 -11.29
C GLY A 8 -1.28 -6.28 -11.51
N ALA A 9 -0.94 -5.27 -10.73
CA ALA A 9 -1.53 -3.93 -10.87
C ALA A 9 -0.45 -2.90 -11.23
N ASP A 10 -0.76 -2.04 -12.19
CA ASP A 10 0.13 -0.97 -12.65
C ASP A 10 -0.08 0.26 -11.76
N LEU A 11 0.56 0.25 -10.62
CA LEU A 11 0.43 1.26 -9.57
C LEU A 11 1.79 1.79 -9.17
N LEU A 12 1.88 3.12 -9.04
CA LEU A 12 2.98 3.75 -8.33
C LEU A 12 2.68 3.70 -6.84
N THR A 13 3.61 3.22 -6.04
CA THR A 13 3.45 3.10 -4.58
C THR A 13 4.57 3.84 -3.88
N GLU A 14 4.19 4.76 -2.96
CA GLU A 14 5.14 5.62 -2.26
C GLU A 14 4.87 5.55 -0.76
N PRO A 15 5.78 4.97 0.06
CA PRO A 15 5.66 5.09 1.50
C PRO A 15 5.87 6.56 1.90
N MET A 16 4.89 7.12 2.61
CA MET A 16 4.88 8.54 2.95
C MET A 16 5.32 8.78 4.40
N VAL A 17 4.76 8.00 5.31
CA VAL A 17 5.01 8.17 6.74
C VAL A 17 4.85 6.82 7.44
N GLN A 18 5.62 6.61 8.48
CA GLN A 18 5.53 5.42 9.32
C GLN A 18 5.38 5.85 10.78
N TRP A 19 4.44 5.24 11.47
CA TRP A 19 4.25 5.39 12.91
C TRP A 19 4.65 4.11 13.61
N VAL A 20 5.26 4.25 14.78
CA VAL A 20 5.56 3.12 15.66
C VAL A 20 4.52 3.11 16.77
N VAL A 21 3.84 1.97 16.92
CA VAL A 21 2.95 1.70 18.04
C VAL A 21 3.75 0.94 19.08
N PRO A 22 4.02 1.51 20.27
CA PRO A 22 4.96 0.94 21.25
C PRO A 22 4.33 -0.18 22.09
N THR A 23 3.78 -1.18 21.43
CA THR A 23 3.30 -2.42 22.04
C THR A 23 4.44 -3.42 22.18
N ILE A 24 4.17 -4.64 22.69
CA ILE A 24 5.15 -5.70 22.80
C ILE A 24 4.62 -6.94 22.07
N PRO A 25 5.16 -7.27 20.88
CA PRO A 25 6.16 -6.50 20.12
C PRO A 25 5.59 -5.18 19.58
N SER A 26 6.48 -4.27 19.21
CA SER A 26 6.08 -3.02 18.55
C SER A 26 5.40 -3.30 17.22
N LEU A 27 4.44 -2.44 16.86
CA LEU A 27 3.80 -2.46 15.54
C LEU A 27 4.18 -1.19 14.78
N TYR A 28 4.19 -1.32 13.46
CA TYR A 28 4.47 -0.24 12.52
C TYR A 28 3.27 -0.05 11.63
N VAL A 29 2.82 1.19 11.50
CA VAL A 29 1.75 1.56 10.57
C VAL A 29 2.36 2.46 9.51
N THR A 30 2.31 2.05 8.26
CA THR A 30 2.88 2.80 7.15
C THR A 30 1.76 3.28 6.23
N ALA A 31 1.71 4.59 6.02
CA ALA A 31 0.83 5.18 5.00
C ALA A 31 1.54 5.16 3.66
N VAL A 32 0.96 4.47 2.70
CA VAL A 32 1.51 4.33 1.34
C VAL A 32 0.56 5.00 0.37
N ARG A 33 1.08 5.98 -0.37
CA ARG A 33 0.32 6.60 -1.47
C ARG A 33 0.32 5.66 -2.66
N ILE A 34 -0.87 5.42 -3.20
CA ILE A 34 -1.09 4.60 -4.37
C ILE A 34 -1.61 5.48 -5.49
N THR A 35 -0.92 5.51 -6.61
CA THR A 35 -1.33 6.27 -7.80
C THR A 35 -1.41 5.35 -9.00
N SER A 36 -2.51 5.42 -9.75
CA SER A 36 -2.69 4.60 -10.95
C SER A 36 -1.77 5.05 -12.08
N ASN A 37 -1.10 4.08 -12.70
CA ASN A 37 -0.43 4.23 -14.00
C ASN A 37 -1.22 3.53 -15.12
N SER A 38 -2.43 3.09 -14.85
CA SER A 38 -3.26 2.32 -15.78
C SER A 38 -4.24 3.20 -16.52
N LEU A 39 -4.62 2.78 -17.72
CA LEU A 39 -5.71 3.38 -18.48
C LEU A 39 -7.10 2.94 -18.00
N LYS A 40 -7.15 2.02 -17.05
CA LYS A 40 -8.38 1.45 -16.49
C LYS A 40 -8.46 1.70 -15.01
N LYS A 41 -9.68 1.73 -14.48
CA LYS A 41 -9.94 1.66 -13.05
C LYS A 41 -9.35 0.38 -12.47
N ILE A 42 -8.64 0.48 -11.35
CA ILE A 42 -8.03 -0.65 -10.67
C ILE A 42 -8.71 -0.84 -9.33
N THR A 43 -9.24 -2.05 -9.08
CA THR A 43 -9.72 -2.46 -7.77
C THR A 43 -8.53 -2.81 -6.88
N LEU A 44 -8.51 -2.24 -5.68
CA LEU A 44 -7.45 -2.48 -4.70
C LEU A 44 -7.82 -3.72 -3.87
N ASP A 45 -7.11 -4.81 -4.10
CA ASP A 45 -7.34 -6.09 -3.43
C ASP A 45 -6.18 -6.37 -2.47
N PRO A 46 -6.43 -6.36 -1.14
CA PRO A 46 -5.37 -6.65 -0.15
C PRO A 46 -4.71 -8.02 -0.33
N ARG A 47 -5.42 -8.98 -0.93
CA ARG A 47 -4.87 -10.32 -1.19
C ARG A 47 -3.75 -10.31 -2.23
N LEU A 48 -3.64 -9.24 -3.02
CA LEU A 48 -2.59 -9.07 -4.00
C LEU A 48 -1.38 -8.30 -3.47
N LEU A 49 -1.41 -7.87 -2.21
CA LEU A 49 -0.27 -7.27 -1.54
C LEU A 49 0.85 -8.29 -1.38
N ARG A 50 2.06 -7.86 -1.75
CA ARG A 50 3.29 -8.59 -1.43
C ARG A 50 3.89 -8.03 -0.16
N GLY A 51 4.60 -8.89 0.56
CA GLY A 51 5.27 -8.52 1.80
C GLY A 51 4.59 -9.10 3.04
N ASP A 52 5.25 -8.94 4.18
CA ASP A 52 4.83 -9.55 5.44
C ASP A 52 3.97 -8.57 6.25
N PHE A 53 2.82 -8.20 5.72
CA PHE A 53 1.88 -7.31 6.39
C PHE A 53 0.85 -8.08 7.20
N LEU A 54 0.58 -7.60 8.41
CA LEU A 54 -0.41 -8.18 9.32
C LEU A 54 -1.82 -7.72 8.98
N ALA A 55 -1.96 -6.50 8.48
CA ALA A 55 -3.23 -5.92 8.11
C ALA A 55 -3.03 -4.82 7.06
N ALA A 56 -4.07 -4.55 6.29
CA ALA A 56 -4.10 -3.49 5.30
C ALA A 56 -5.48 -2.86 5.26
N SER A 57 -5.52 -1.54 5.15
CA SER A 57 -6.75 -0.78 5.02
C SER A 57 -6.53 0.35 4.02
N SER A 58 -7.41 0.48 3.03
CA SER A 58 -7.36 1.59 2.07
C SER A 58 -8.49 2.58 2.32
N GLN A 59 -8.25 3.86 2.02
CA GLN A 59 -9.31 4.88 2.08
C GLN A 59 -10.41 4.62 1.06
N HIS A 60 -10.04 4.06 -0.10
CA HIS A 60 -10.95 3.71 -1.18
C HIS A 60 -10.68 2.30 -1.65
N THR A 61 -11.70 1.63 -2.18
CA THR A 61 -11.58 0.25 -2.67
C THR A 61 -11.03 0.17 -4.10
N SER A 62 -10.88 1.30 -4.76
CA SER A 62 -10.36 1.37 -6.13
C SER A 62 -9.74 2.72 -6.41
N VAL A 63 -8.95 2.79 -7.47
CA VAL A 63 -8.44 4.03 -8.06
C VAL A 63 -8.88 4.13 -9.51
N ASN A 64 -9.20 5.34 -9.94
CA ASN A 64 -9.56 5.60 -11.33
C ASN A 64 -8.30 5.58 -12.22
N ALA A 65 -8.52 5.59 -13.52
CA ALA A 65 -7.44 5.61 -14.51
C ALA A 65 -6.51 6.81 -14.29
N ALA A 66 -5.25 6.64 -14.67
CA ALA A 66 -4.23 7.68 -14.54
C ALA A 66 -4.66 9.01 -15.16
N GLY A 67 -4.48 10.09 -14.41
CA GLY A 67 -4.84 11.44 -14.84
C GLY A 67 -6.29 11.83 -14.57
N GLU A 68 -7.14 10.89 -14.18
CA GLU A 68 -8.52 11.18 -13.78
C GLU A 68 -8.61 11.55 -12.31
N GLU A 69 -9.65 12.25 -11.91
CA GLU A 69 -9.95 12.48 -10.50
C GLU A 69 -10.13 11.13 -9.80
N GLY A 70 -9.54 10.98 -8.62
CA GLY A 70 -9.58 9.74 -7.87
C GLY A 70 -8.58 8.67 -8.37
N ASP A 71 -7.55 9.07 -9.10
CA ASP A 71 -6.47 8.16 -9.52
C ASP A 71 -5.45 7.89 -8.40
N THR A 72 -5.62 8.49 -7.25
CA THR A 72 -4.73 8.36 -6.08
C THR A 72 -5.53 8.04 -4.83
N THR A 73 -4.98 7.18 -3.98
CA THR A 73 -5.52 6.88 -2.66
C THR A 73 -4.39 6.57 -1.69
N THR A 74 -4.73 6.31 -0.45
CA THR A 74 -3.77 5.91 0.58
C THR A 74 -4.13 4.54 1.13
N TRP A 75 -3.11 3.70 1.25
CA TRP A 75 -3.18 2.43 1.96
C TRP A 75 -2.44 2.52 3.28
N TYR A 76 -3.03 2.00 4.34
CA TYR A 76 -2.39 1.89 5.66
C TYR A 76 -2.02 0.44 5.87
N LEU A 77 -0.72 0.17 6.01
CA LEU A 77 -0.19 -1.19 6.14
C LEU A 77 0.39 -1.37 7.54
N VAL A 78 -0.05 -2.42 8.22
CA VAL A 78 0.43 -2.76 9.56
C VAL A 78 1.42 -3.90 9.48
N SER A 79 2.55 -3.77 10.13
CA SER A 79 3.61 -4.77 10.19
C SER A 79 4.24 -4.84 11.57
N ASP A 80 4.92 -5.94 11.89
CA ASP A 80 5.67 -6.11 13.13
C ASP A 80 7.16 -5.79 12.99
N GLN A 81 7.56 -5.38 11.78
CA GLN A 81 8.90 -4.89 11.48
C GLN A 81 8.77 -3.59 10.67
N PRO A 82 9.81 -2.74 10.60
CA PRO A 82 9.79 -1.57 9.74
C PRO A 82 9.41 -1.90 8.29
N PHE A 83 8.77 -0.95 7.62
CA PHE A 83 8.27 -1.16 6.26
C PHE A 83 9.35 -1.68 5.29
N ASP A 84 10.56 -1.13 5.37
CA ASP A 84 11.65 -1.53 4.49
C ASP A 84 12.05 -3.00 4.65
N GLU A 85 11.78 -3.60 5.80
CA GLU A 85 12.12 -4.99 6.08
C GLU A 85 11.01 -5.97 5.63
N VAL A 86 9.78 -5.49 5.51
CA VAL A 86 8.63 -6.34 5.15
C VAL A 86 8.16 -6.15 3.72
N SER A 87 8.51 -5.04 3.09
CA SER A 87 8.16 -4.76 1.69
C SER A 87 8.89 -5.70 0.72
N PRO A 88 8.28 -6.03 -0.40
CA PRO A 88 8.87 -6.93 -1.39
C PRO A 88 10.12 -6.37 -2.08
#